data_04c558ac7ba91a005b0d93f6718fe9b4
#
_entry.id   04c558ac7ba91a005b0d93f6718fe9b4
#
_cell.length_a   1.000
_cell.length_b   1.000
_cell.length_c   1.000
_cell.angle_alpha   90.00
_cell.angle_beta   90.00
_cell.angle_gamma   90.00
#
_symmetry.space_group_name_H-M   'P 1'
#
loop_
_entity.id
_entity.type
_entity.pdbx_description
1 polymer ?
#
loop_
_entity_poly.entity_id
_entity_poly.type
_entity_poly.pdbx_seq_one_letter_code
_entity_poly.pdbx_strand_id
1 'polypeptide(L)'
;YFLVSASLIQSVWIFLFQYQLFTLSVLAMLGILGCLICLYLNLGISYERVSKKEKWFVYYPISIYFAWISVATIVNVACALDNLGWDGSGQVAIFWTIIMLIVGTVIAAIINIQKQDVAYTLVFIWALTAIAVRHLDVLVLAISAGILALGLVVLVCLNFFSKGLKLQK
;
A
#
# COMPACT_ATOMS: atom_id res chain seq x y z
N TYR A 1 9.64 -18.94 -5.94
CA TYR A 1 9.10 -18.71 -7.29
C TYR A 1 8.30 -17.40 -7.38
N PHE A 2 7.38 -17.08 -6.42
CA PHE A 2 6.53 -15.89 -6.49
C PHE A 2 7.30 -14.57 -6.58
N LEU A 3 8.40 -14.41 -5.84
CA LEU A 3 9.23 -13.21 -5.91
C LEU A 3 9.85 -13.04 -7.31
N VAL A 4 10.34 -14.13 -7.89
CA VAL A 4 10.92 -14.11 -9.24
C VAL A 4 9.87 -13.74 -10.27
N SER A 5 8.67 -14.35 -10.18
CA SER A 5 7.55 -14.01 -11.07
C SER A 5 7.15 -12.54 -10.95
N ALA A 6 7.03 -12.02 -9.72
CA ALA A 6 6.75 -10.61 -9.48
C ALA A 6 7.80 -9.69 -10.12
N SER A 7 9.11 -10.02 -9.97
CA SER A 7 10.21 -9.24 -10.53
C SER A 7 10.22 -9.25 -12.07
N LEU A 8 9.91 -10.39 -12.69
CA LEU A 8 9.80 -10.49 -14.15
C LEU A 8 8.62 -9.65 -14.68
N ILE A 9 7.45 -9.76 -14.06
CA ILE A 9 6.29 -8.96 -14.43
C ILE A 9 6.57 -7.47 -14.21
N GLN A 10 7.25 -7.11 -13.12
CA GLN A 10 7.67 -5.73 -12.83
C GLN A 10 8.56 -5.16 -13.94
N SER A 11 9.49 -5.96 -14.47
CA SER A 11 10.35 -5.53 -15.58
C SER A 11 9.52 -5.22 -16.84
N VAL A 12 8.49 -6.02 -17.13
CA VAL A 12 7.57 -5.76 -18.25
C VAL A 12 6.68 -4.54 -17.97
N TRP A 13 6.19 -4.40 -16.74
CA TRP A 13 5.34 -3.29 -16.33
C TRP A 13 5.96 -1.92 -16.60
N ILE A 14 7.28 -1.76 -16.35
CA ILE A 14 7.99 -0.50 -16.59
C ILE A 14 7.85 -0.06 -18.05
N PHE A 15 8.03 -0.99 -19.01
CA PHE A 15 7.87 -0.68 -20.42
C PHE A 15 6.43 -0.35 -20.79
N LEU A 16 5.45 -1.12 -20.30
CA LEU A 16 4.03 -0.85 -20.56
C LEU A 16 3.63 0.54 -20.06
N PHE A 17 4.08 0.91 -18.87
CA PHE A 17 3.80 2.24 -18.30
C PHE A 17 4.51 3.35 -19.08
N GLN A 18 5.77 3.16 -19.46
CA GLN A 18 6.56 4.14 -20.22
C GLN A 18 5.97 4.39 -21.62
N TYR A 19 5.46 3.36 -22.28
CA TYR A 19 4.77 3.49 -23.57
C TYR A 19 3.31 3.92 -23.44
N GLN A 20 2.87 4.33 -22.25
CA GLN A 20 1.50 4.79 -21.96
C GLN A 20 0.39 3.75 -22.26
N LEU A 21 0.76 2.48 -22.27
CA LEU A 21 -0.19 1.36 -22.38
C LEU A 21 -0.83 1.08 -21.01
N PHE A 22 -1.51 2.09 -20.43
CA PHE A 22 -1.95 2.07 -19.05
C PHE A 22 -2.90 0.91 -18.72
N THR A 23 -3.82 0.55 -19.63
CA THR A 23 -4.72 -0.59 -19.41
C THR A 23 -3.95 -1.91 -19.26
N LEU A 24 -2.92 -2.15 -20.09
CA LEU A 24 -2.06 -3.33 -19.99
C LEU A 24 -1.16 -3.24 -18.75
N SER A 25 -0.73 -2.04 -18.38
CA SER A 25 0.08 -1.83 -17.18
C SER A 25 -0.69 -2.15 -15.89
N VAL A 26 -2.02 -1.93 -15.86
CA VAL A 26 -2.89 -2.35 -14.74
C VAL A 26 -2.90 -3.87 -14.63
N LEU A 27 -3.04 -4.60 -15.73
CA LEU A 27 -3.01 -6.08 -15.71
C LEU A 27 -1.68 -6.61 -15.17
N ALA A 28 -0.57 -6.02 -15.62
CA ALA A 28 0.76 -6.36 -15.10
C ALA A 28 0.87 -6.06 -13.60
N MET A 29 0.40 -4.90 -13.15
CA MET A 29 0.40 -4.50 -11.74
C MET A 29 -0.42 -5.44 -10.87
N LEU A 30 -1.61 -5.86 -11.33
CA LEU A 30 -2.43 -6.86 -10.65
C LEU A 30 -1.74 -8.23 -10.59
N GLY A 31 -0.99 -8.60 -11.62
CA GLY A 31 -0.16 -9.80 -11.64
C GLY A 31 0.95 -9.75 -10.57
N ILE A 32 1.66 -8.62 -10.47
CA ILE A 32 2.69 -8.40 -9.42
C ILE A 32 2.04 -8.48 -8.04
N LEU A 33 0.94 -7.77 -7.84
CA LEU A 33 0.21 -7.75 -6.58
C LEU A 33 -0.26 -9.15 -6.17
N GLY A 34 -0.81 -9.94 -7.10
CA GLY A 34 -1.21 -11.33 -6.87
C GLY A 34 -0.04 -12.22 -6.45
N CYS A 35 1.10 -12.11 -7.13
CA CYS A 35 2.32 -12.84 -6.75
C CYS A 35 2.79 -12.47 -5.33
N LEU A 36 2.74 -11.17 -4.97
CA LEU A 36 3.15 -10.71 -3.64
C LEU A 36 2.16 -11.12 -2.55
N ILE A 37 0.85 -11.14 -2.82
CA ILE A 37 -0.15 -11.69 -1.89
C ILE A 37 0.16 -13.16 -1.63
N CYS A 38 0.36 -13.97 -2.67
CA CYS A 38 0.70 -15.38 -2.51
C CYS A 38 2.00 -15.58 -1.71
N LEU A 39 3.04 -14.77 -2.00
CA LEU A 39 4.30 -14.80 -1.28
C LEU A 39 4.11 -14.44 0.20
N TYR A 40 3.39 -13.36 0.48
CA TYR A 40 3.11 -12.86 1.83
C TYR A 40 2.35 -13.89 2.68
N LEU A 41 1.35 -14.55 2.09
CA LEU A 41 0.57 -15.59 2.76
C LEU A 41 1.41 -16.85 3.01
N ASN A 42 2.21 -17.29 2.03
CA ASN A 42 3.07 -18.47 2.16
C ASN A 42 4.20 -18.30 3.19
N LEU A 43 4.70 -17.08 3.36
CA LEU A 43 5.71 -16.79 4.39
C LEU A 43 5.13 -16.77 5.81
N GLY A 44 3.80 -16.84 5.97
CA GLY A 44 3.16 -16.82 7.29
C GLY A 44 3.51 -15.57 8.11
N ILE A 45 3.75 -14.43 7.44
CA ILE A 45 4.15 -13.19 8.12
C ILE A 45 3.15 -12.88 9.24
N SER A 46 3.65 -12.72 10.47
CA SER A 46 2.91 -12.54 11.73
C SER A 46 2.53 -13.83 12.49
N TYR A 47 2.45 -14.98 11.88
CA TYR A 47 2.05 -16.21 12.58
C TYR A 47 3.25 -17.01 13.11
N GLU A 48 4.41 -16.92 12.48
CA GLU A 48 5.58 -17.71 12.87
C GLU A 48 6.57 -16.91 13.73
N ARG A 49 7.11 -17.61 14.75
CA ARG A 49 8.25 -17.07 15.52
C ARG A 49 9.53 -17.33 14.75
N VAL A 50 9.93 -16.32 13.98
CA VAL A 50 11.15 -16.36 13.17
C VAL A 50 12.31 -15.66 13.86
N SER A 51 13.53 -15.96 13.42
CA SER A 51 14.74 -15.31 13.92
C SER A 51 14.73 -13.80 13.61
N LYS A 52 15.43 -13.00 14.43
CA LYS A 52 15.56 -11.56 14.18
C LYS A 52 16.17 -11.27 12.80
N LYS A 53 17.12 -12.10 12.34
CA LYS A 53 17.75 -11.97 11.02
C LYS A 53 16.74 -12.18 9.90
N GLU A 54 15.94 -13.23 9.98
CA GLU A 54 14.91 -13.55 8.98
C GLU A 54 13.85 -12.45 8.90
N LYS A 55 13.44 -11.91 10.04
CA LYS A 55 12.52 -10.78 10.10
C LYS A 55 13.06 -9.55 9.38
N TRP A 56 14.35 -9.21 9.57
CA TRP A 56 14.98 -8.05 8.97
C TRP A 56 15.27 -8.22 7.48
N PHE A 57 15.71 -9.40 7.05
CA PHE A 57 16.17 -9.63 5.67
C PHE A 57 15.10 -10.23 4.75
N VAL A 58 14.02 -10.77 5.29
CA VAL A 58 12.95 -11.39 4.48
C VAL A 58 11.61 -10.69 4.72
N TYR A 59 11.12 -10.67 5.97
CA TYR A 59 9.76 -10.22 6.25
C TYR A 59 9.57 -8.72 5.99
N TYR A 60 10.41 -7.87 6.56
CA TYR A 60 10.27 -6.42 6.35
C TYR A 60 10.44 -5.98 4.88
N PRO A 61 11.45 -6.43 4.12
CA PRO A 61 11.53 -6.09 2.70
C PRO A 61 10.31 -6.52 1.90
N ILE A 62 9.77 -7.72 2.14
CA ILE A 62 8.60 -8.22 1.43
C ILE A 62 7.34 -7.44 1.84
N SER A 63 7.15 -7.13 3.12
CA SER A 63 6.04 -6.30 3.59
C SER A 63 6.08 -4.90 2.98
N ILE A 64 7.25 -4.27 2.94
CA ILE A 64 7.45 -2.94 2.32
C ILE A 64 7.16 -3.00 0.82
N TYR A 65 7.68 -4.00 0.12
CA TYR A 65 7.45 -4.17 -1.30
C TYR A 65 5.96 -4.41 -1.62
N PHE A 66 5.31 -5.29 -0.86
CA PHE A 66 3.89 -5.56 -0.99
C PHE A 66 3.03 -4.31 -0.75
N ALA A 67 3.33 -3.54 0.31
CA ALA A 67 2.64 -2.29 0.61
C ALA A 67 2.82 -1.27 -0.51
N TRP A 68 4.04 -1.12 -1.01
CA TRP A 68 4.35 -0.19 -2.11
C TRP A 68 3.59 -0.55 -3.38
N ILE A 69 3.57 -1.84 -3.76
CA ILE A 69 2.81 -2.30 -4.94
C ILE A 69 1.29 -2.11 -4.73
N SER A 70 0.78 -2.24 -3.50
CA SER A 70 -0.63 -1.96 -3.19
C SER A 70 -0.97 -0.48 -3.46
N VAL A 71 -0.15 0.44 -2.99
CA VAL A 71 -0.30 1.88 -3.27
C VAL A 71 -0.16 2.17 -4.77
N ALA A 72 0.89 1.62 -5.40
CA ALA A 72 1.16 1.81 -6.82
C ALA A 72 0.04 1.27 -7.72
N THR A 73 -0.63 0.18 -7.32
CA THR A 73 -1.78 -0.36 -8.04
C THR A 73 -2.94 0.64 -8.08
N ILE A 74 -3.24 1.29 -6.95
CA ILE A 74 -4.28 2.32 -6.87
C ILE A 74 -3.96 3.48 -7.83
N VAL A 75 -2.73 3.97 -7.82
CA VAL A 75 -2.27 5.06 -8.69
C VAL A 75 -2.32 4.63 -10.17
N ASN A 76 -1.88 3.41 -10.48
CA ASN A 76 -1.87 2.89 -11.85
C ASN A 76 -3.29 2.79 -12.43
N VAL A 77 -4.27 2.34 -11.62
CA VAL A 77 -5.68 2.32 -12.03
C VAL A 77 -6.19 3.74 -12.29
N ALA A 78 -5.83 4.72 -11.46
CA ALA A 78 -6.23 6.12 -11.68
C ALA A 78 -5.66 6.64 -13.01
N CYS A 79 -4.38 6.37 -13.33
CA CYS A 79 -3.78 6.75 -14.61
C CYS A 79 -4.47 6.08 -15.81
N ALA A 80 -4.89 4.82 -15.66
CA ALA A 80 -5.60 4.09 -16.71
C ALA A 80 -7.00 4.68 -16.98
N LEU A 81 -7.73 5.04 -15.93
CA LEU A 81 -9.04 5.68 -16.04
C LEU A 81 -8.94 7.05 -16.70
N ASP A 82 -7.96 7.86 -16.30
CA ASP A 82 -7.68 9.16 -16.92
C ASP A 82 -7.41 9.01 -18.43
N ASN A 83 -6.55 8.05 -18.80
CA ASN A 83 -6.22 7.77 -20.21
C ASN A 83 -7.43 7.26 -21.04
N LEU A 84 -8.39 6.61 -20.40
CA LEU A 84 -9.63 6.16 -21.04
C LEU A 84 -10.66 7.29 -21.21
N GLY A 85 -10.29 8.54 -20.87
CA GLY A 85 -11.15 9.71 -20.99
C GLY A 85 -12.22 9.81 -19.91
N TRP A 86 -12.02 9.13 -18.77
CA TRP A 86 -12.87 9.34 -17.61
C TRP A 86 -12.61 10.74 -17.06
N ASP A 87 -13.60 11.62 -17.26
CA ASP A 87 -13.49 13.02 -16.83
C ASP A 87 -13.60 13.11 -15.31
N GLY A 88 -12.46 12.85 -14.68
CA GLY A 88 -12.25 13.05 -13.25
C GLY A 88 -11.74 14.44 -12.93
N SER A 89 -12.12 15.48 -13.70
CA SER A 89 -11.66 16.84 -13.45
C SER A 89 -12.38 17.51 -12.27
N GLY A 90 -11.71 18.48 -11.65
CA GLY A 90 -12.29 19.31 -10.61
C GLY A 90 -12.71 18.56 -9.35
N GLN A 91 -13.93 18.79 -8.86
CA GLN A 91 -14.42 18.22 -7.59
C GLN A 91 -14.60 16.70 -7.65
N VAL A 92 -14.91 16.13 -8.82
CA VAL A 92 -15.07 14.69 -9.01
C VAL A 92 -13.74 13.98 -8.81
N ALA A 93 -12.64 14.52 -9.32
CA ALA A 93 -11.30 13.97 -9.08
C ALA A 93 -10.93 13.94 -7.60
N ILE A 94 -11.22 15.04 -6.88
CA ILE A 94 -10.95 15.13 -5.43
C ILE A 94 -11.75 14.06 -4.66
N PHE A 95 -13.04 13.93 -4.98
CA PHE A 95 -13.92 12.95 -4.33
C PHE A 95 -13.43 11.51 -4.53
N TRP A 96 -13.09 11.12 -5.77
CA TRP A 96 -12.54 9.80 -6.08
C TRP A 96 -11.19 9.55 -5.41
N THR A 97 -10.32 10.57 -5.40
CA THR A 97 -9.05 10.45 -4.70
C THR A 97 -9.25 10.17 -3.21
N ILE A 98 -10.15 10.88 -2.55
CA ILE A 98 -10.46 10.64 -1.13
C ILE A 98 -11.01 9.23 -0.91
N ILE A 99 -11.90 8.73 -1.77
CA ILE A 99 -12.39 7.35 -1.69
C ILE A 99 -11.21 6.37 -1.78
N MET A 100 -10.30 6.54 -2.73
CA MET A 100 -9.14 5.66 -2.88
C MET A 100 -8.19 5.72 -1.69
N LEU A 101 -7.99 6.91 -1.09
CA LEU A 101 -7.21 7.06 0.14
C LEU A 101 -7.87 6.30 1.30
N ILE A 102 -9.20 6.37 1.44
CA ILE A 102 -9.95 5.64 2.46
C ILE A 102 -9.81 4.12 2.23
N VAL A 103 -10.01 3.64 1.01
CA VAL A 103 -9.88 2.21 0.66
C VAL A 103 -8.47 1.71 1.00
N GLY A 104 -7.43 2.43 0.57
CA GLY A 104 -6.04 2.07 0.89
C GLY A 104 -5.77 2.06 2.40
N THR A 105 -6.27 3.06 3.12
CA THR A 105 -6.16 3.15 4.59
C THR A 105 -6.85 1.98 5.29
N VAL A 106 -8.05 1.60 4.84
CA VAL A 106 -8.79 0.46 5.39
C VAL A 106 -8.03 -0.84 5.17
N ILE A 107 -7.45 -1.06 3.98
CA ILE A 107 -6.61 -2.23 3.70
C ILE A 107 -5.40 -2.26 4.65
N ALA A 108 -4.70 -1.12 4.81
CA ALA A 108 -3.56 -1.02 5.72
C ALA A 108 -3.96 -1.28 7.18
N ALA A 109 -5.11 -0.77 7.62
CA ALA A 109 -5.64 -0.99 8.95
C ALA A 109 -5.99 -2.48 9.19
N ILE A 110 -6.63 -3.15 8.22
CA ILE A 110 -6.94 -4.58 8.30
C ILE A 110 -5.66 -5.40 8.44
N ILE A 111 -4.66 -5.15 7.61
CA ILE A 111 -3.36 -5.85 7.68
C ILE A 111 -2.67 -5.56 9.02
N ASN A 112 -2.71 -4.33 9.50
CA ASN A 112 -2.14 -4.00 10.81
C ASN A 112 -2.85 -4.74 11.95
N ILE A 113 -4.18 -4.80 11.95
CA ILE A 113 -4.97 -5.45 13.01
C ILE A 113 -4.78 -6.97 12.96
N GLN A 114 -4.92 -7.59 11.78
CA GLN A 114 -4.90 -9.04 11.63
C GLN A 114 -3.48 -9.63 11.63
N LYS A 115 -2.54 -8.98 10.96
CA LYS A 115 -1.17 -9.46 10.77
C LYS A 115 -0.16 -8.75 11.66
N GLN A 116 -0.56 -7.65 12.31
CA GLN A 116 0.33 -6.80 13.11
C GLN A 116 1.59 -6.38 12.35
N ASP A 117 1.44 -6.18 11.04
CA ASP A 117 2.53 -5.80 10.15
C ASP A 117 2.70 -4.28 10.13
N VAL A 118 3.59 -3.82 11.01
CA VAL A 118 3.92 -2.41 11.13
C VAL A 118 4.66 -1.91 9.88
N ALA A 119 5.51 -2.74 9.26
CA ALA A 119 6.28 -2.33 8.09
C ALA A 119 5.36 -2.00 6.90
N TYR A 120 4.35 -2.83 6.65
CA TYR A 120 3.30 -2.56 5.66
C TYR A 120 2.59 -1.23 5.94
N THR A 121 2.15 -1.04 7.18
CA THR A 121 1.38 0.14 7.58
C THR A 121 2.19 1.44 7.48
N LEU A 122 3.50 1.40 7.82
CA LEU A 122 4.37 2.56 7.71
C LEU A 122 4.52 3.07 6.28
N VAL A 123 4.48 2.20 5.27
CA VAL A 123 4.49 2.61 3.86
C VAL A 123 3.23 3.42 3.53
N PHE A 124 2.06 3.00 4.00
CA PHE A 124 0.82 3.75 3.81
C PHE A 124 0.83 5.09 4.54
N ILE A 125 1.33 5.13 5.79
CA ILE A 125 1.49 6.40 6.53
C ILE A 125 2.40 7.35 5.75
N TRP A 126 3.52 6.86 5.24
CA TRP A 126 4.44 7.65 4.43
C TRP A 126 3.79 8.15 3.14
N ALA A 127 3.08 7.29 2.40
CA ALA A 127 2.38 7.66 1.16
C ALA A 127 1.28 8.72 1.41
N LEU A 128 0.45 8.53 2.44
CA LEU A 128 -0.60 9.49 2.83
C LEU A 128 0.00 10.84 3.24
N THR A 129 1.10 10.82 4.00
CA THR A 129 1.82 12.05 4.38
C THR A 129 2.38 12.77 3.16
N ALA A 130 2.96 12.03 2.21
CA ALA A 130 3.48 12.60 0.97
C ALA A 130 2.35 13.24 0.13
N ILE A 131 1.18 12.60 0.05
CA ILE A 131 -0.01 13.15 -0.62
C ILE A 131 -0.50 14.42 0.08
N ALA A 132 -0.56 14.44 1.41
CA ALA A 132 -0.96 15.62 2.18
C ALA A 132 -0.04 16.82 1.91
N VAL A 133 1.28 16.58 1.90
CA VAL A 133 2.28 17.63 1.63
C VAL A 133 2.25 18.08 0.16
N ARG A 134 2.03 17.15 -0.78
CA ARG A 134 2.02 17.45 -2.22
C ARG A 134 0.83 18.29 -2.65
N HIS A 135 -0.32 18.15 -1.98
CA HIS A 135 -1.59 18.77 -2.34
C HIS A 135 -2.05 19.84 -1.35
N LEU A 136 -1.12 20.65 -0.82
CA LEU A 136 -1.45 21.77 0.08
C LEU A 136 -2.31 22.85 -0.61
N ASP A 137 -2.28 22.92 -1.92
CA ASP A 137 -3.14 23.74 -2.77
C ASP A 137 -4.61 23.30 -2.75
N VAL A 138 -4.87 22.00 -2.50
CA VAL A 138 -6.21 21.41 -2.36
C VAL A 138 -6.45 21.02 -0.92
N LEU A 139 -6.81 21.98 -0.07
CA LEU A 139 -6.88 21.83 1.39
C LEU A 139 -7.71 20.62 1.85
N VAL A 140 -8.82 20.33 1.17
CA VAL A 140 -9.69 19.18 1.50
C VAL A 140 -8.93 17.86 1.34
N LEU A 141 -8.15 17.72 0.27
CA LEU A 141 -7.36 16.53 0.02
C LEU A 141 -6.19 16.39 1.02
N ALA A 142 -5.48 17.49 1.27
CA ALA A 142 -4.38 17.53 2.23
C ALA A 142 -4.84 17.16 3.65
N ILE A 143 -5.95 17.74 4.11
CA ILE A 143 -6.52 17.45 5.44
C ILE A 143 -6.99 15.99 5.50
N SER A 144 -7.70 15.50 4.49
CA SER A 144 -8.19 14.12 4.46
C SER A 144 -7.03 13.12 4.54
N ALA A 145 -5.99 13.30 3.73
CA ALA A 145 -4.81 12.45 3.76
C ALA A 145 -4.07 12.52 5.11
N GLY A 146 -3.94 13.72 5.69
CA GLY A 146 -3.34 13.92 7.00
C GLY A 146 -4.10 13.22 8.14
N ILE A 147 -5.43 13.32 8.15
CA ILE A 147 -6.28 12.64 9.15
C ILE A 147 -6.13 11.13 9.02
N LEU A 148 -6.15 10.58 7.80
CA LEU A 148 -6.00 9.15 7.56
C LEU A 148 -4.61 8.65 7.99
N ALA A 149 -3.55 9.41 7.71
CA ALA A 149 -2.21 9.11 8.16
C ALA A 149 -2.12 9.07 9.70
N LEU A 150 -2.66 10.08 10.38
CA LEU A 150 -2.71 10.14 11.84
C LEU A 150 -3.51 8.95 12.42
N GLY A 151 -4.62 8.59 11.80
CA GLY A 151 -5.42 7.41 12.20
C GLY A 151 -4.59 6.13 12.18
N LEU A 152 -3.80 5.90 11.13
CA LEU A 152 -2.90 4.73 11.06
C LEU A 152 -1.76 4.80 12.09
N VAL A 153 -1.20 5.98 12.36
CA VAL A 153 -0.20 6.15 13.42
C VAL A 153 -0.78 5.76 14.78
N VAL A 154 -1.96 6.27 15.12
CA VAL A 154 -2.65 5.93 16.37
C VAL A 154 -2.90 4.42 16.46
N LEU A 155 -3.35 3.79 15.38
CA LEU A 155 -3.59 2.35 15.31
C LEU A 155 -2.31 1.55 15.59
N VAL A 156 -1.19 1.93 14.99
CA VAL A 156 0.13 1.29 15.23
C VAL A 156 0.54 1.45 16.68
N CYS A 157 0.40 2.64 17.25
CA CYS A 157 0.71 2.89 18.67
C CYS A 157 -0.15 2.03 19.61
N LEU A 158 -1.46 1.98 19.39
CA LEU A 158 -2.38 1.17 20.20
C LEU A 158 -2.01 -0.32 20.16
N ASN A 159 -1.69 -0.86 18.98
CA ASN A 159 -1.27 -2.24 18.85
C ASN A 159 0.07 -2.53 19.56
N PHE A 160 0.98 -1.56 19.57
CA PHE A 160 2.26 -1.69 20.27
C PHE A 160 2.07 -1.74 21.80
N PHE A 161 1.26 -0.83 22.36
CA PHE A 161 0.94 -0.80 23.80
C PHE A 161 0.16 -2.04 24.26
N SER A 162 -0.78 -2.52 23.45
CA SER A 162 -1.55 -3.73 23.72
C SER A 162 -0.68 -4.98 23.82
N LYS A 163 0.43 -5.06 23.05
CA LYS A 163 1.41 -6.14 23.17
C LYS A 163 2.22 -6.07 24.47
N GLY A 164 2.62 -4.87 24.88
CA GLY A 164 3.36 -4.68 26.12
C GLY A 164 2.62 -5.18 27.35
N LEU A 165 1.31 -4.94 27.41
CA LEU A 165 0.44 -5.39 28.50
C LEU A 165 0.20 -6.91 28.54
N LYS A 166 0.24 -7.60 27.40
CA LYS A 166 0.10 -9.07 27.32
C LYS A 166 1.36 -9.84 27.70
N LEU A 167 2.53 -9.19 27.68
CA LEU A 167 3.81 -9.80 28.07
C LEU A 167 4.09 -9.67 29.57
N GLN A 168 3.29 -8.88 30.30
CA GLN A 168 3.41 -8.70 31.76
C GLN A 168 2.43 -9.57 32.57
N LYS A 169 1.58 -10.34 31.90
CA LYS A 169 0.73 -11.38 32.51
C LYS A 169 1.25 -12.78 32.17
#